data_a37f53ebc19bb266b97ec1a826442766
#
_entry.id   a37f53ebc19bb266b97ec1a826442766
#
_cell.length_a   1.000
_cell.length_b   1.000
_cell.length_c   1.000
_cell.angle_alpha   90.00
_cell.angle_beta   90.00
_cell.angle_gamma   90.00
#
_symmetry.space_group_name_H-M   'P 1'
#
loop_
_entity.id
_entity.type
_entity.pdbx_description
1 polymer ?
#
loop_
_entity_poly.entity_id
_entity_poly.type
_entity_poly.pdbx_seq_one_letter_code
_entity_poly.pdbx_strand_id
1 'polypeptide(L)'
;MKLSFNNVAKRFGDLHVIEEFTRDIASGELVALVGPSGCGKSTLLHMAAGLEKPSSGTVAGDGQAIRGPHPERTLMFQENALYPWLTLQQNVALALEFQNIDKKKAAEQAAVWLDNVKLKGFEHYYPHQVSGGMRQRAALARAFISQPKALLLDEPFGALDALTRMTLQDALRDLIRQQGPTVVLVTHDVDEALFLADRIFVFSPRPAKVLKEFNLVHHEKTHDLSEFAATRREILCLLGIHAEQDEFAKNIEGVGV
;
A
#
# COMPACT_ATOMS: atom_id res chain seq x y z
N MET A 1 -10.85 0.18 11.45
CA MET A 1 -9.95 0.90 12.42
C MET A 1 -9.71 2.30 11.90
N LYS A 2 -10.03 3.34 12.65
CA LYS A 2 -9.58 4.71 12.33
C LYS A 2 -8.09 4.83 12.68
N LEU A 3 -7.26 5.34 11.76
CA LEU A 3 -5.87 5.68 12.02
C LEU A 3 -5.73 7.20 12.16
N SER A 4 -5.06 7.66 13.22
CA SER A 4 -4.85 9.08 13.50
C SER A 4 -3.36 9.36 13.68
N PHE A 5 -2.85 10.32 12.93
CA PHE A 5 -1.51 10.86 13.05
C PHE A 5 -1.61 12.29 13.58
N ASN A 6 -1.06 12.55 14.77
CA ASN A 6 -1.14 13.84 15.43
C ASN A 6 0.26 14.43 15.59
N ASN A 7 0.56 15.47 14.83
CA ASN A 7 1.84 16.20 14.83
C ASN A 7 3.06 15.26 14.75
N VAL A 8 2.95 14.23 13.90
CA VAL A 8 3.97 13.20 13.76
C VAL A 8 5.17 13.75 13.03
N ALA A 9 6.34 13.71 13.67
CA ALA A 9 7.62 13.98 13.03
C ALA A 9 8.57 12.80 13.22
N LYS A 10 9.53 12.64 12.30
CA LYS A 10 10.53 11.58 12.37
C LYS A 10 11.91 12.06 11.95
N ARG A 11 12.88 11.74 12.78
CA ARG A 11 14.31 11.96 12.56
C ARG A 11 15.07 10.66 12.80
N PHE A 12 16.13 10.44 12.05
CA PHE A 12 17.13 9.40 12.28
C PHE A 12 18.50 10.09 12.44
N GLY A 13 18.94 10.25 13.69
CA GLY A 13 20.05 11.14 14.00
C GLY A 13 19.74 12.55 13.51
N ASP A 14 20.64 13.13 12.70
CA ASP A 14 20.48 14.48 12.13
C ASP A 14 19.58 14.51 10.90
N LEU A 15 19.20 13.34 10.35
CA LEU A 15 18.36 13.26 9.15
C LEU A 15 16.88 13.48 9.48
N HIS A 16 16.33 14.61 9.04
CA HIS A 16 14.91 14.89 9.12
C HIS A 16 14.18 14.18 7.96
N VAL A 17 13.31 13.21 8.30
CA VAL A 17 12.58 12.42 7.30
C VAL A 17 11.14 12.91 7.12
N ILE A 18 10.46 13.18 8.24
CA ILE A 18 9.09 13.72 8.25
C ILE A 18 9.10 14.94 9.16
N GLU A 19 8.63 16.07 8.66
CA GLU A 19 8.66 17.31 9.42
C GLU A 19 7.47 17.43 10.35
N GLU A 20 6.27 17.34 9.81
CA GLU A 20 5.02 17.33 10.57
C GLU A 20 3.93 16.69 9.73
N PHE A 21 3.27 15.68 10.28
CA PHE A 21 2.17 15.00 9.60
C PHE A 21 0.99 14.86 10.57
N THR A 22 -0.11 15.55 10.27
CA THR A 22 -1.36 15.50 11.03
C THR A 22 -2.50 15.15 10.09
N ARG A 23 -2.97 13.90 10.13
CA ARG A 23 -4.08 13.40 9.30
C ARG A 23 -4.82 12.27 10.00
N ASP A 24 -6.11 12.21 9.72
CA ASP A 24 -6.99 11.09 10.07
C ASP A 24 -7.31 10.29 8.81
N ILE A 25 -7.31 8.97 8.94
CA ILE A 25 -7.79 8.02 7.95
C ILE A 25 -8.99 7.31 8.56
N ALA A 26 -10.16 7.44 7.91
CA ALA A 26 -11.40 6.90 8.44
C ALA A 26 -11.40 5.35 8.41
N SER A 27 -12.24 4.74 9.24
CA SER A 27 -12.42 3.28 9.21
C SER A 27 -12.99 2.85 7.86
N GLY A 28 -12.34 1.86 7.21
CA GLY A 28 -12.73 1.35 5.89
C GLY A 28 -12.26 2.20 4.71
N GLU A 29 -11.55 3.29 4.95
CA GLU A 29 -11.01 4.17 3.90
C GLU A 29 -9.71 3.60 3.33
N LEU A 30 -9.50 3.73 2.00
CA LEU A 30 -8.24 3.47 1.34
C LEU A 30 -7.54 4.79 1.00
N VAL A 31 -6.40 5.03 1.63
CA VAL A 31 -5.57 6.22 1.39
C VAL A 31 -4.26 5.80 0.73
N ALA A 32 -3.91 6.46 -0.39
CA ALA A 32 -2.61 6.31 -1.02
C ALA A 32 -1.65 7.44 -0.62
N LEU A 33 -0.40 7.07 -0.31
CA LEU A 33 0.72 7.97 -0.08
C LEU A 33 1.60 7.95 -1.32
N VAL A 34 1.63 9.05 -2.09
CA VAL A 34 2.37 9.16 -3.34
C VAL A 34 3.47 10.20 -3.19
N GLY A 35 4.67 9.94 -3.73
CA GLY A 35 5.77 10.88 -3.65
C GLY A 35 7.11 10.25 -4.03
N PRO A 36 8.21 11.03 -4.09
CA PRO A 36 9.53 10.54 -4.48
C PRO A 36 10.02 9.39 -3.60
N SER A 37 10.87 8.53 -4.16
CA SER A 37 11.51 7.46 -3.39
C SER A 37 12.32 8.04 -2.24
N GLY A 38 12.26 7.37 -1.08
CA GLY A 38 13.00 7.77 0.11
C GLY A 38 12.49 9.04 0.82
N CYS A 39 11.36 9.64 0.44
CA CYS A 39 10.84 10.84 1.13
C CYS A 39 10.31 10.56 2.54
N GLY A 40 9.91 9.31 2.88
CA GLY A 40 9.44 8.94 4.23
C GLY A 40 8.09 8.24 4.28
N LYS A 41 7.48 7.88 3.14
CA LYS A 41 6.16 7.20 3.06
C LYS A 41 6.16 5.86 3.82
N SER A 42 7.13 5.00 3.53
CA SER A 42 7.29 3.71 4.24
C SER A 42 7.55 3.91 5.74
N THR A 43 8.19 5.01 6.14
CA THR A 43 8.38 5.35 7.55
C THR A 43 7.04 5.65 8.24
N LEU A 44 6.12 6.39 7.59
CA LEU A 44 4.75 6.61 8.08
C LEU A 44 4.00 5.27 8.22
N LEU A 45 4.15 4.41 7.21
CA LEU A 45 3.54 3.09 7.20
C LEU A 45 4.06 2.22 8.35
N HIS A 46 5.38 2.22 8.59
CA HIS A 46 6.01 1.49 9.70
C HIS A 46 5.57 2.02 11.07
N MET A 47 5.34 3.33 11.20
CA MET A 47 4.78 3.90 12.42
C MET A 47 3.34 3.47 12.65
N ALA A 48 2.52 3.41 11.59
CA ALA A 48 1.14 2.87 11.67
C ALA A 48 1.12 1.38 12.02
N ALA A 49 2.12 0.60 11.56
CA ALA A 49 2.28 -0.81 11.93
C ALA A 49 2.74 -0.99 13.39
N GLY A 50 3.35 0.04 13.99
CA GLY A 50 3.99 -0.03 15.31
C GLY A 50 5.41 -0.60 15.28
N LEU A 51 6.02 -0.69 14.10
CA LEU A 51 7.41 -1.12 13.93
C LEU A 51 8.42 0.01 14.17
N GLU A 52 7.97 1.25 13.99
CA GLU A 52 8.77 2.43 14.19
C GLU A 52 8.04 3.42 15.11
N LYS A 53 8.78 4.17 15.91
CA LYS A 53 8.20 5.20 16.79
C LYS A 53 8.42 6.59 16.18
N PRO A 54 7.45 7.49 16.25
CA PRO A 54 7.68 8.88 15.90
C PRO A 54 8.70 9.53 16.85
N SER A 55 9.46 10.51 16.35
CA SER A 55 10.37 11.31 17.19
C SER A 55 9.59 12.34 18.02
N SER A 56 8.44 12.81 17.49
CA SER A 56 7.47 13.62 18.22
C SER A 56 6.07 13.37 17.66
N GLY A 57 5.04 13.77 18.40
CA GLY A 57 3.66 13.47 18.05
C GLY A 57 3.25 12.04 18.41
N THR A 58 2.07 11.64 17.93
CA THR A 58 1.50 10.32 18.23
C THR A 58 0.81 9.71 17.02
N VAL A 59 0.91 8.38 16.89
CA VAL A 59 0.09 7.59 15.96
C VAL A 59 -0.88 6.76 16.79
N ALA A 60 -2.17 6.77 16.43
CA ALA A 60 -3.20 6.04 17.15
C ALA A 60 -4.09 5.23 16.20
N GLY A 61 -4.57 4.08 16.69
CA GLY A 61 -5.61 3.25 16.06
C GLY A 61 -6.85 3.22 16.97
N ASP A 62 -8.02 3.59 16.45
CA ASP A 62 -9.27 3.69 17.21
C ASP A 62 -9.11 4.49 18.52
N GLY A 63 -8.35 5.58 18.49
CA GLY A 63 -8.07 6.46 19.63
C GLY A 63 -7.01 5.94 20.60
N GLN A 64 -6.49 4.74 20.42
CA GLN A 64 -5.42 4.17 21.27
C GLN A 64 -4.04 4.36 20.63
N ALA A 65 -3.08 4.89 21.40
CA ALA A 65 -1.72 5.08 20.90
C ALA A 65 -1.08 3.75 20.46
N ILE A 66 -0.52 3.73 19.26
CA ILE A 66 0.20 2.58 18.71
C ILE A 66 1.60 2.56 19.33
N ARG A 67 1.88 1.53 20.12
CA ARG A 67 3.16 1.37 20.84
C ARG A 67 4.02 0.22 20.33
N GLY A 68 3.45 -0.66 19.50
CA GLY A 68 4.10 -1.84 18.94
C GLY A 68 3.25 -2.54 17.91
N PRO A 69 3.77 -3.59 17.24
CA PRO A 69 3.01 -4.41 16.31
C PRO A 69 1.79 -5.06 16.96
N HIS A 70 0.74 -5.28 16.17
CA HIS A 70 -0.49 -5.92 16.63
C HIS A 70 -1.16 -6.68 15.48
N PRO A 71 -1.76 -7.88 15.69
CA PRO A 71 -2.40 -8.65 14.62
C PRO A 71 -3.51 -7.92 13.83
N GLU A 72 -4.16 -6.93 14.46
CA GLU A 72 -5.17 -6.09 13.79
C GLU A 72 -4.59 -5.14 12.72
N ARG A 73 -3.28 -4.98 12.67
CA ARG A 73 -2.56 -4.12 11.71
C ARG A 73 -1.53 -4.96 10.97
N THR A 74 -1.88 -5.38 9.77
CA THR A 74 -1.01 -6.19 8.93
C THR A 74 -0.22 -5.31 7.97
N LEU A 75 1.09 -5.48 7.96
CA LEU A 75 2.00 -4.84 7.02
C LEU A 75 2.44 -5.83 5.94
N MET A 76 2.26 -5.44 4.69
CA MET A 76 2.84 -6.11 3.54
C MET A 76 4.02 -5.28 3.03
N PHE A 77 5.21 -5.86 3.10
CA PHE A 77 6.45 -5.24 2.64
C PHE A 77 6.56 -5.27 1.11
N GLN A 78 7.38 -4.40 0.56
CA GLN A 78 7.70 -4.31 -0.88
C GLN A 78 8.18 -5.66 -1.45
N GLU A 79 9.05 -6.35 -0.73
CA GLU A 79 9.34 -7.75 -1.03
C GLU A 79 8.21 -8.63 -0.49
N ASN A 80 7.78 -9.63 -1.24
CA ASN A 80 6.68 -10.53 -0.87
C ASN A 80 6.85 -11.21 0.50
N ALA A 81 8.08 -11.22 1.01
CA ALA A 81 8.48 -11.74 2.33
C ALA A 81 7.86 -13.13 2.66
N LEU A 82 7.63 -13.97 1.63
CA LEU A 82 7.26 -15.37 1.85
C LEU A 82 8.49 -16.13 2.34
N TYR A 83 8.27 -17.00 3.35
CA TYR A 83 9.33 -17.86 3.85
C TYR A 83 9.68 -18.93 2.81
N PRO A 84 10.90 -18.95 2.25
CA PRO A 84 11.24 -19.82 1.11
C PRO A 84 11.24 -21.31 1.44
N TRP A 85 11.33 -21.67 2.73
CA TRP A 85 11.28 -23.05 3.23
C TRP A 85 9.87 -23.55 3.58
N LEU A 86 8.85 -22.70 3.45
CA LEU A 86 7.45 -23.04 3.64
C LEU A 86 6.73 -23.11 2.29
N THR A 87 5.76 -24.00 2.16
CA THR A 87 4.85 -24.01 1.01
C THR A 87 3.96 -22.77 1.00
N LEU A 88 3.25 -22.50 -0.09
CA LEU A 88 2.31 -21.36 -0.15
C LEU A 88 1.23 -21.49 0.93
N GLN A 89 0.67 -22.68 1.12
CA GLN A 89 -0.33 -22.93 2.17
C GLN A 89 0.25 -22.70 3.57
N GLN A 90 1.44 -23.18 3.85
CA GLN A 90 2.09 -22.95 5.14
C GLN A 90 2.41 -21.47 5.37
N ASN A 91 2.85 -20.75 4.33
CA ASN A 91 3.05 -19.30 4.41
C ASN A 91 1.77 -18.57 4.78
N VAL A 92 0.64 -18.92 4.18
CA VAL A 92 -0.64 -18.29 4.46
C VAL A 92 -1.17 -18.71 5.84
N ALA A 93 -1.08 -19.99 6.20
CA ALA A 93 -1.53 -20.52 7.49
C ALA A 93 -0.80 -19.89 8.70
N LEU A 94 0.48 -19.51 8.51
CA LEU A 94 1.34 -19.02 9.58
C LEU A 94 0.74 -17.80 10.31
N ALA A 95 0.01 -16.94 9.61
CA ALA A 95 -0.64 -15.78 10.20
C ALA A 95 -1.70 -16.17 11.26
N LEU A 96 -2.38 -17.31 11.06
CA LEU A 96 -3.35 -17.87 12.01
C LEU A 96 -2.67 -18.67 13.13
N GLU A 97 -1.57 -19.36 12.82
CA GLU A 97 -0.79 -20.08 13.84
C GLU A 97 -0.24 -19.11 14.90
N PHE A 98 0.18 -17.92 14.52
CA PHE A 98 0.58 -16.85 15.46
C PHE A 98 -0.58 -16.32 16.31
N GLN A 99 -1.82 -16.54 15.89
CA GLN A 99 -3.03 -16.26 16.68
C GLN A 99 -3.48 -17.46 17.53
N ASN A 100 -2.64 -18.50 17.66
CA ASN A 100 -2.92 -19.74 18.38
C ASN A 100 -4.09 -20.56 17.79
N ILE A 101 -4.39 -20.41 16.51
CA ILE A 101 -5.31 -21.28 15.78
C ILE A 101 -4.62 -22.63 15.53
N ASP A 102 -5.35 -23.71 15.74
CA ASP A 102 -4.85 -25.07 15.48
C ASP A 102 -4.33 -25.23 14.05
N LYS A 103 -3.18 -25.89 13.89
CA LYS A 103 -2.48 -26.01 12.60
C LYS A 103 -3.34 -26.62 11.49
N LYS A 104 -4.19 -27.61 11.81
CA LYS A 104 -5.07 -28.24 10.81
C LYS A 104 -6.12 -27.24 10.34
N LYS A 105 -6.76 -26.53 11.26
CA LYS A 105 -7.73 -25.46 10.94
C LYS A 105 -7.08 -24.30 10.18
N ALA A 106 -5.88 -23.89 10.57
CA ALA A 106 -5.13 -22.86 9.87
C ALA A 106 -4.81 -23.26 8.42
N ALA A 107 -4.39 -24.52 8.20
CA ALA A 107 -4.12 -25.05 6.86
C ALA A 107 -5.40 -25.14 6.01
N GLU A 108 -6.52 -25.60 6.58
CA GLU A 108 -7.82 -25.64 5.88
C GLU A 108 -8.26 -24.24 5.44
N GLN A 109 -8.17 -23.24 6.31
CA GLN A 109 -8.49 -21.84 5.97
C GLN A 109 -7.51 -21.27 4.94
N ALA A 110 -6.22 -21.57 5.05
CA ALA A 110 -5.22 -21.14 4.08
C ALA A 110 -5.50 -21.66 2.67
N ALA A 111 -5.98 -22.91 2.53
CA ALA A 111 -6.38 -23.45 1.23
C ALA A 111 -7.55 -22.66 0.61
N VAL A 112 -8.56 -22.30 1.41
CA VAL A 112 -9.67 -21.46 0.96
C VAL A 112 -9.17 -20.08 0.51
N TRP A 113 -8.25 -19.46 1.26
CA TRP A 113 -7.68 -18.17 0.89
C TRP A 113 -6.83 -18.24 -0.38
N LEU A 114 -6.08 -19.32 -0.59
CA LEU A 114 -5.35 -19.54 -1.85
C LEU A 114 -6.32 -19.70 -3.04
N ASP A 115 -7.45 -20.38 -2.87
CA ASP A 115 -8.49 -20.45 -3.92
C ASP A 115 -9.08 -19.06 -4.24
N ASN A 116 -9.37 -18.23 -3.23
CA ASN A 116 -9.86 -16.85 -3.40
C ASN A 116 -8.91 -15.97 -4.23
N VAL A 117 -7.60 -16.20 -4.11
CA VAL A 117 -6.59 -15.48 -4.91
C VAL A 117 -6.17 -16.22 -6.18
N LYS A 118 -6.96 -17.19 -6.65
CA LYS A 118 -6.72 -17.99 -7.87
C LYS A 118 -5.41 -18.79 -7.83
N LEU A 119 -5.09 -19.39 -6.68
CA LEU A 119 -3.94 -20.28 -6.47
C LEU A 119 -4.34 -21.69 -6.06
N LYS A 120 -5.59 -22.11 -6.39
CA LYS A 120 -6.04 -23.49 -6.20
C LYS A 120 -5.15 -24.47 -6.97
N GLY A 121 -4.69 -25.55 -6.29
CA GLY A 121 -3.78 -26.53 -6.84
C GLY A 121 -2.30 -26.20 -6.67
N PHE A 122 -1.97 -25.03 -6.11
CA PHE A 122 -0.59 -24.60 -5.82
C PHE A 122 -0.25 -24.60 -4.32
N GLU A 123 -1.10 -25.16 -3.48
CA GLU A 123 -0.98 -25.14 -2.02
C GLU A 123 0.35 -25.68 -1.53
N HIS A 124 0.85 -26.74 -2.19
CA HIS A 124 2.06 -27.47 -1.79
C HIS A 124 3.34 -26.99 -2.50
N TYR A 125 3.24 -25.97 -3.37
CA TYR A 125 4.40 -25.40 -4.03
C TYR A 125 5.15 -24.44 -3.10
N TYR A 126 6.47 -24.42 -3.26
CA TYR A 126 7.33 -23.46 -2.56
C TYR A 126 7.42 -22.13 -3.35
N PRO A 127 7.76 -20.99 -2.69
CA PRO A 127 7.85 -19.69 -3.36
C PRO A 127 8.76 -19.66 -4.59
N HIS A 128 9.86 -20.44 -4.61
CA HIS A 128 10.78 -20.49 -5.73
C HIS A 128 10.25 -21.30 -6.94
N GLN A 129 9.17 -22.06 -6.78
CA GLN A 129 8.56 -22.88 -7.83
C GLN A 129 7.43 -22.16 -8.58
N VAL A 130 7.08 -20.94 -8.19
CA VAL A 130 5.95 -20.19 -8.73
C VAL A 130 6.38 -18.82 -9.25
N SER A 131 5.57 -18.21 -10.12
CA SER A 131 5.84 -16.88 -10.67
C SER A 131 5.82 -15.76 -9.63
N GLY A 132 6.36 -14.59 -9.96
CA GLY A 132 6.32 -13.39 -9.10
C GLY A 132 4.91 -12.99 -8.72
N GLY A 133 3.98 -12.97 -9.70
CA GLY A 133 2.58 -12.67 -9.46
C GLY A 133 1.87 -13.70 -8.58
N MET A 134 2.23 -14.99 -8.69
CA MET A 134 1.69 -16.03 -7.79
C MET A 134 2.20 -15.86 -6.36
N ARG A 135 3.48 -15.51 -6.18
CA ARG A 135 4.03 -15.16 -4.86
C ARG A 135 3.29 -13.97 -4.24
N GLN A 136 3.02 -12.93 -5.05
CA GLN A 136 2.30 -11.74 -4.59
C GLN A 136 0.87 -12.07 -4.16
N ARG A 137 0.15 -12.91 -4.93
CA ARG A 137 -1.20 -13.39 -4.53
C ARG A 137 -1.17 -14.17 -3.23
N ALA A 138 -0.18 -15.05 -3.04
CA ALA A 138 -0.02 -15.77 -1.78
C ALA A 138 0.29 -14.84 -0.61
N ALA A 139 1.10 -13.79 -0.82
CA ALA A 139 1.37 -12.76 0.19
C ALA A 139 0.11 -11.95 0.54
N LEU A 140 -0.74 -11.62 -0.44
CA LEU A 140 -2.06 -11.02 -0.20
C LEU A 140 -2.95 -11.95 0.62
N ALA A 141 -3.06 -13.23 0.24
CA ALA A 141 -3.83 -14.22 1.01
C ALA A 141 -3.36 -14.29 2.47
N ARG A 142 -2.03 -14.31 2.70
CA ARG A 142 -1.44 -14.26 4.05
C ARG A 142 -1.80 -12.99 4.82
N ALA A 143 -1.85 -11.85 4.13
CA ALA A 143 -2.19 -10.58 4.76
C ALA A 143 -3.67 -10.50 5.16
N PHE A 144 -4.56 -11.07 4.34
CA PHE A 144 -6.00 -11.01 4.57
C PHE A 144 -6.57 -12.13 5.47
N ILE A 145 -5.90 -13.28 5.57
CA ILE A 145 -6.42 -14.43 6.34
C ILE A 145 -6.60 -14.11 7.84
N SER A 146 -5.79 -13.19 8.38
CA SER A 146 -5.90 -12.71 9.76
C SER A 146 -7.05 -11.73 9.98
N GLN A 147 -7.78 -11.34 8.94
CA GLN A 147 -8.86 -10.35 8.96
C GLN A 147 -8.45 -9.05 9.67
N PRO A 148 -7.41 -8.36 9.18
CA PRO A 148 -6.89 -7.18 9.83
C PRO A 148 -7.90 -6.04 9.79
N LYS A 149 -7.94 -5.20 10.85
CA LYS A 149 -8.70 -3.95 10.85
C LYS A 149 -8.01 -2.86 10.03
N ALA A 150 -6.67 -2.92 9.93
CA ALA A 150 -5.89 -2.05 9.07
C ALA A 150 -4.87 -2.85 8.24
N LEU A 151 -4.82 -2.59 6.94
CA LEU A 151 -3.89 -3.19 5.98
C LEU A 151 -2.94 -2.11 5.47
N LEU A 152 -1.66 -2.33 5.67
CA LEU A 152 -0.58 -1.40 5.34
C LEU A 152 0.23 -2.01 4.20
N LEU A 153 0.27 -1.35 3.04
CA LEU A 153 0.84 -1.88 1.81
C LEU A 153 2.01 -1.00 1.36
N ASP A 154 3.21 -1.55 1.33
CA ASP A 154 4.42 -0.83 0.88
C ASP A 154 4.80 -1.31 -0.52
N GLU A 155 4.51 -0.51 -1.55
CA GLU A 155 4.76 -0.76 -2.97
C GLU A 155 4.37 -2.19 -3.43
N PRO A 156 3.10 -2.63 -3.20
CA PRO A 156 2.73 -4.03 -3.36
C PRO A 156 2.79 -4.55 -4.79
N PHE A 157 2.94 -3.69 -5.80
CA PHE A 157 2.91 -4.10 -7.20
C PHE A 157 4.18 -3.70 -7.99
N GLY A 158 5.20 -3.15 -7.32
CA GLY A 158 6.38 -2.55 -7.98
C GLY A 158 7.20 -3.48 -8.88
N ALA A 159 7.19 -4.80 -8.61
CA ALA A 159 8.02 -5.78 -9.34
C ALA A 159 7.23 -6.61 -10.39
N LEU A 160 6.03 -6.14 -10.80
CA LEU A 160 5.13 -6.91 -11.67
C LEU A 160 5.04 -6.31 -13.07
N ASP A 161 4.86 -7.18 -14.08
CA ASP A 161 4.45 -6.75 -15.41
C ASP A 161 3.03 -6.15 -15.41
N ALA A 162 2.69 -5.38 -16.44
CA ALA A 162 1.46 -4.59 -16.49
C ALA A 162 0.18 -5.43 -16.34
N LEU A 163 0.08 -6.58 -17.03
CA LEU A 163 -1.12 -7.41 -17.00
C LEU A 163 -1.30 -8.10 -15.64
N THR A 164 -0.22 -8.61 -15.09
CA THR A 164 -0.21 -9.21 -13.74
C THR A 164 -0.57 -8.17 -12.69
N ARG A 165 -0.06 -6.94 -12.83
CA ARG A 165 -0.37 -5.81 -11.94
C ARG A 165 -1.87 -5.49 -11.95
N MET A 166 -2.48 -5.27 -13.12
CA MET A 166 -3.92 -4.99 -13.24
C MET A 166 -4.76 -6.09 -12.59
N THR A 167 -4.46 -7.36 -12.89
CA THR A 167 -5.17 -8.51 -12.29
C THR A 167 -5.08 -8.52 -10.77
N LEU A 168 -3.92 -8.15 -10.20
CA LEU A 168 -3.72 -8.09 -8.76
C LEU A 168 -4.37 -6.89 -8.10
N GLN A 169 -4.40 -5.75 -8.78
CA GLN A 169 -5.12 -4.56 -8.33
C GLN A 169 -6.62 -4.84 -8.23
N ASP A 170 -7.21 -5.52 -9.23
CA ASP A 170 -8.60 -5.97 -9.17
C ASP A 170 -8.84 -6.93 -7.98
N ALA A 171 -7.99 -7.94 -7.84
CA ALA A 171 -8.09 -8.88 -6.73
C ALA A 171 -7.98 -8.20 -5.36
N LEU A 172 -7.03 -7.27 -5.20
CA LEU A 172 -6.88 -6.48 -3.99
C LEU A 172 -8.14 -5.65 -3.69
N ARG A 173 -8.66 -4.95 -4.70
CA ARG A 173 -9.87 -4.14 -4.57
C ARG A 173 -11.08 -4.97 -4.14
N ASP A 174 -11.26 -6.15 -4.73
CA ASP A 174 -12.36 -7.06 -4.39
C ASP A 174 -12.22 -7.57 -2.94
N LEU A 175 -11.01 -7.92 -2.50
CA LEU A 175 -10.75 -8.34 -1.13
C LEU A 175 -11.00 -7.20 -0.13
N ILE A 176 -10.59 -5.97 -0.45
CA ILE A 176 -10.85 -4.79 0.39
C ILE A 176 -12.36 -4.55 0.50
N ARG A 177 -13.11 -4.62 -0.60
CA ARG A 177 -14.58 -4.45 -0.59
C ARG A 177 -15.28 -5.52 0.26
N GLN A 178 -14.80 -6.76 0.23
CA GLN A 178 -15.38 -7.87 0.99
C GLN A 178 -15.08 -7.79 2.49
N GLN A 179 -13.87 -7.39 2.86
CA GLN A 179 -13.39 -7.44 4.25
C GLN A 179 -13.51 -6.11 4.99
N GLY A 180 -13.51 -4.98 4.27
CA GLY A 180 -13.66 -3.63 4.81
C GLY A 180 -12.52 -3.13 5.71
N PRO A 181 -11.24 -3.53 5.54
CA PRO A 181 -10.15 -2.97 6.33
C PRO A 181 -9.94 -1.50 5.98
N THR A 182 -9.35 -0.74 6.90
CA THR A 182 -8.72 0.54 6.56
C THR A 182 -7.41 0.26 5.85
N VAL A 183 -7.14 0.93 4.73
CA VAL A 183 -5.94 0.65 3.93
C VAL A 183 -5.07 1.88 3.80
N VAL A 184 -3.76 1.71 4.03
CA VAL A 184 -2.76 2.72 3.68
C VAL A 184 -1.83 2.10 2.64
N LEU A 185 -1.84 2.66 1.44
CA LEU A 185 -1.05 2.22 0.31
C LEU A 185 0.10 3.20 0.06
N VAL A 186 1.32 2.74 0.10
CA VAL A 186 2.48 3.48 -0.39
C VAL A 186 2.77 3.05 -1.80
N THR A 187 2.85 4.00 -2.72
CA THR A 187 3.23 3.75 -4.10
C THR A 187 3.94 4.97 -4.71
N HIS A 188 4.71 4.74 -5.76
CA HIS A 188 5.24 5.78 -6.64
C HIS A 188 4.46 5.85 -7.97
N ASP A 189 3.53 4.93 -8.20
CA ASP A 189 2.68 4.86 -9.39
C ASP A 189 1.38 5.66 -9.16
N VAL A 190 1.23 6.77 -9.91
CA VAL A 190 0.07 7.66 -9.82
C VAL A 190 -1.21 6.96 -10.30
N ASP A 191 -1.11 6.13 -11.34
CA ASP A 191 -2.26 5.43 -11.92
C ASP A 191 -2.80 4.38 -10.95
N GLU A 192 -1.91 3.68 -10.23
CA GLU A 192 -2.27 2.78 -9.15
C GLU A 192 -3.02 3.51 -8.01
N ALA A 193 -2.52 4.66 -7.58
CA ALA A 193 -3.18 5.45 -6.55
C ALA A 193 -4.56 5.95 -6.99
N LEU A 194 -4.71 6.41 -8.24
CA LEU A 194 -5.99 6.85 -8.81
C LEU A 194 -7.00 5.71 -8.91
N PHE A 195 -6.53 4.51 -9.30
CA PHE A 195 -7.39 3.33 -9.45
C PHE A 195 -7.90 2.79 -8.11
N LEU A 196 -7.06 2.80 -7.06
CA LEU A 196 -7.38 2.13 -5.80
C LEU A 196 -7.93 3.08 -4.72
N ALA A 197 -7.36 4.28 -4.58
CA ALA A 197 -7.54 5.08 -3.38
C ALA A 197 -8.82 5.91 -3.36
N ASP A 198 -9.39 6.08 -2.17
CA ASP A 198 -10.46 7.06 -1.88
C ASP A 198 -9.86 8.45 -1.71
N ARG A 199 -8.65 8.54 -1.14
CA ARG A 199 -7.87 9.79 -1.00
C ARG A 199 -6.41 9.55 -1.32
N ILE A 200 -5.76 10.56 -1.90
CA ILE A 200 -4.33 10.55 -2.21
C ILE A 200 -3.64 11.69 -1.48
N PHE A 201 -2.57 11.38 -0.73
CA PHE A 201 -1.65 12.38 -0.19
C PHE A 201 -0.40 12.42 -1.04
N VAL A 202 -0.13 13.56 -1.67
CA VAL A 202 1.09 13.79 -2.45
C VAL A 202 2.15 14.42 -1.56
N PHE A 203 3.31 13.78 -1.47
CA PHE A 203 4.41 14.19 -0.61
C PHE A 203 5.53 14.89 -1.37
N SER A 204 6.15 15.88 -0.70
CA SER A 204 7.39 16.50 -1.13
C SER A 204 8.60 15.55 -1.01
N PRO A 205 9.75 15.88 -1.62
CA PRO A 205 11.04 15.35 -1.18
C PRO A 205 11.29 15.59 0.32
N ARG A 206 12.33 14.94 0.89
CA ARG A 206 12.71 15.11 2.31
C ARG A 206 13.08 16.57 2.67
N PRO A 207 12.68 17.04 3.86
CA PRO A 207 11.76 16.40 4.81
C PRO A 207 10.32 16.36 4.27
N ALA A 208 9.68 15.18 4.40
CA ALA A 208 8.37 14.94 3.81
C ALA A 208 7.29 15.83 4.43
N LYS A 209 6.56 16.51 3.54
CA LYS A 209 5.34 17.28 3.82
C LYS A 209 4.27 16.87 2.82
N VAL A 210 2.99 16.96 3.20
CA VAL A 210 1.89 16.80 2.24
C VAL A 210 1.80 18.09 1.41
N LEU A 211 2.06 17.96 0.12
CA LEU A 211 1.91 19.06 -0.85
C LEU A 211 0.44 19.33 -1.16
N LYS A 212 -0.31 18.26 -1.40
CA LYS A 212 -1.74 18.31 -1.70
C LYS A 212 -2.43 17.00 -1.35
N GLU A 213 -3.73 17.13 -1.05
CA GLU A 213 -4.65 16.03 -0.81
C GLU A 213 -5.72 16.04 -1.89
N PHE A 214 -6.00 14.86 -2.47
CA PHE A 214 -7.06 14.64 -3.45
C PHE A 214 -8.09 13.69 -2.88
N ASN A 215 -9.38 14.02 -3.01
CA ASN A 215 -10.50 13.19 -2.60
C ASN A 215 -11.17 12.60 -3.84
N LEU A 216 -11.27 11.28 -3.92
CA LEU A 216 -11.73 10.52 -5.08
C LEU A 216 -12.93 9.62 -4.74
N VAL A 217 -13.58 9.80 -3.58
CA VAL A 217 -14.66 8.91 -3.06
C VAL A 217 -15.83 8.77 -4.03
N HIS A 218 -16.14 9.80 -4.81
CA HIS A 218 -17.32 9.84 -5.69
C HIS A 218 -17.04 9.39 -7.13
N HIS A 219 -15.83 8.91 -7.42
CA HIS A 219 -15.45 8.48 -8.76
C HIS A 219 -15.54 6.96 -8.93
N GLU A 220 -15.99 6.51 -10.10
CA GLU A 220 -15.98 5.11 -10.44
C GLU A 220 -14.54 4.64 -10.66
N LYS A 221 -14.17 3.53 -10.03
CA LYS A 221 -12.82 2.96 -10.09
C LYS A 221 -12.72 1.95 -11.21
N THR A 222 -12.25 2.38 -12.36
CA THR A 222 -11.97 1.53 -13.54
C THR A 222 -10.52 1.68 -13.95
N HIS A 223 -10.00 0.75 -14.76
CA HIS A 223 -8.67 0.88 -15.37
C HIS A 223 -8.62 1.94 -16.48
N ASP A 224 -9.78 2.42 -16.95
CA ASP A 224 -9.86 3.64 -17.74
C ASP A 224 -9.79 4.85 -16.82
N LEU A 225 -8.64 5.49 -16.79
CA LEU A 225 -8.37 6.65 -15.94
C LEU A 225 -8.67 7.99 -16.64
N SER A 226 -9.43 7.98 -17.74
CA SER A 226 -9.76 9.19 -18.50
C SER A 226 -10.46 10.24 -17.65
N GLU A 227 -11.34 9.82 -16.73
CA GLU A 227 -12.01 10.69 -15.76
C GLU A 227 -11.01 11.42 -14.83
N PHE A 228 -9.86 10.80 -14.56
CA PHE A 228 -8.83 11.34 -13.69
C PHE A 228 -7.73 12.11 -14.44
N ALA A 229 -7.85 12.36 -15.74
CA ALA A 229 -6.78 12.95 -16.56
C ALA A 229 -6.27 14.30 -16.00
N ALA A 230 -7.17 15.15 -15.51
CA ALA A 230 -6.82 16.44 -14.87
C ALA A 230 -6.10 16.23 -13.53
N THR A 231 -6.63 15.36 -12.67
CA THR A 231 -6.03 15.02 -11.37
C THR A 231 -4.67 14.36 -11.55
N ARG A 232 -4.55 13.42 -12.51
CA ARG A 232 -3.30 12.77 -12.86
C ARG A 232 -2.22 13.79 -13.26
N ARG A 233 -2.57 14.71 -14.17
CA ARG A 233 -1.66 15.78 -14.61
C ARG A 233 -1.21 16.65 -13.43
N GLU A 234 -2.11 17.01 -12.56
CA GLU A 234 -1.78 17.82 -11.39
C GLU A 234 -0.85 17.11 -10.42
N ILE A 235 -1.09 15.83 -10.14
CA ILE A 235 -0.20 15.00 -9.29
C ILE A 235 1.19 14.93 -9.91
N LEU A 236 1.30 14.65 -11.22
CA LEU A 236 2.57 14.59 -11.93
C LEU A 236 3.32 15.93 -11.89
N CYS A 237 2.63 17.06 -12.06
CA CYS A 237 3.21 18.40 -11.89
C CYS A 237 3.75 18.63 -10.47
N LEU A 238 3.00 18.24 -9.43
CA LEU A 238 3.46 18.33 -8.04
C LEU A 238 4.70 17.49 -7.75
N LEU A 239 4.87 16.38 -8.48
CA LEU A 239 6.03 15.49 -8.40
C LEU A 239 7.20 15.95 -9.29
N GLY A 240 7.04 17.03 -10.04
CA GLY A 240 8.09 17.58 -10.93
C GLY A 240 8.27 16.85 -12.26
N ILE A 241 7.34 15.95 -12.64
CA ILE A 241 7.50 15.07 -13.81
C ILE A 241 7.07 15.75 -15.12
N HIS A 242 6.29 16.85 -15.07
CA HIS A 242 5.76 17.52 -16.28
C HIS A 242 6.42 18.87 -16.64
N ALA A 243 7.43 19.32 -15.90
CA ALA A 243 8.13 20.56 -16.21
C ALA A 243 8.87 20.55 -17.57
N GLU A 244 9.20 19.36 -18.11
CA GLU A 244 9.99 19.23 -19.34
C GLU A 244 9.18 19.19 -20.65
N GLN A 245 7.90 18.83 -20.61
CA GLN A 245 7.11 18.73 -21.87
C GLN A 245 6.60 20.08 -22.38
N ASP A 246 6.38 21.07 -21.52
CA ASP A 246 5.97 22.40 -21.93
C ASP A 246 7.16 23.23 -22.47
N GLU A 247 8.41 22.97 -22.05
CA GLU A 247 9.60 23.56 -22.64
C GLU A 247 9.93 22.98 -24.02
N PHE A 248 9.70 21.66 -24.23
CA PHE A 248 9.93 21.02 -25.52
C PHE A 248 8.91 21.49 -26.57
N ALA A 249 7.64 21.67 -26.19
CA ALA A 249 6.62 22.24 -27.08
C ALA A 249 6.90 23.68 -27.47
N LYS A 250 7.36 24.52 -26.53
CA LYS A 250 7.74 25.92 -26.81
C LYS A 250 8.98 26.05 -27.69
N ASN A 251 9.92 25.10 -27.60
CA ASN A 251 11.13 25.10 -28.48
C ASN A 251 10.85 24.59 -29.89
N ILE A 252 9.79 23.83 -30.14
CA ILE A 252 9.39 23.42 -31.50
C ILE A 252 8.64 24.52 -32.23
N GLU A 253 7.85 25.36 -31.54
CA GLU A 253 7.18 26.50 -32.14
C GLU A 253 8.13 27.68 -32.47
N GLY A 254 9.33 27.71 -31.91
CA GLY A 254 10.36 28.71 -32.13
C GLY A 254 11.31 28.42 -33.33
N VAL A 255 11.21 27.29 -34.00
CA VAL A 255 12.00 26.88 -35.14
C VAL A 255 11.12 26.79 -36.41
N GLY A 256 10.38 27.83 -36.65
CA GLY A 256 9.56 27.99 -37.84
C GLY A 256 10.07 29.17 -38.67
N VAL A 257 10.69 28.80 -39.83
CA VAL A 257 11.14 29.56 -40.99
C VAL A 257 12.61 29.90 -41.02
#